data_f0eb993dad8b11687a12069e233c75e2
#
_entry.id   f0eb993dad8b11687a12069e233c75e2
#
_cell.length_a   1.000
_cell.length_b   1.000
_cell.length_c   1.000
_cell.angle_alpha   90.00
_cell.angle_beta   90.00
_cell.angle_gamma   90.00
#
_symmetry.space_group_name_H-M   'P 1'
#
loop_
_entity.id
_entity.type
_entity.pdbx_description
1 polymer ?
#
loop_
_entity_poly.entity_id
_entity_poly.type
_entity_poly.pdbx_seq_one_letter_code
_entity_poly.pdbx_strand_id
1 'polypeptide(L)' 'MKHQVITLPEHHEHYPYLWQSECGTYRIIRCCDDIQYIFQRWRNPKWRSLSYHVEYDSLVRRWGSIG' A
#
# COMPACT_ATOMS: atom_id res chain seq x y z
N MET A 1 18.97 -12.69 2.65
CA MET A 1 17.63 -12.76 2.20
C MET A 1 17.46 -12.02 0.91
N LYS A 2 16.66 -12.47 0.05
CA LYS A 2 16.57 -11.83 -1.21
C LYS A 2 15.24 -11.14 -1.40
N HIS A 3 15.27 -10.13 -2.18
CA HIS A 3 14.10 -9.42 -2.54
C HIS A 3 13.20 -10.25 -3.36
N GLN A 4 11.92 -10.05 -3.16
CA GLN A 4 10.96 -10.58 -4.06
C GLN A 4 10.81 -9.62 -5.22
N VAL A 5 10.95 -10.10 -6.43
CA VAL A 5 10.78 -9.24 -7.60
C VAL A 5 9.30 -9.10 -7.88
N ILE A 6 8.81 -7.87 -7.84
CA ILE A 6 7.42 -7.60 -8.11
C ILE A 6 7.34 -6.90 -9.45
N THR A 7 6.71 -7.55 -10.42
CA THR A 7 6.64 -7.02 -11.77
C THR A 7 5.40 -6.21 -12.06
N LEU A 8 4.42 -6.22 -11.14
CA LEU A 8 3.20 -5.46 -11.34
C LEU A 8 3.40 -4.00 -10.94
N PRO A 9 2.75 -3.06 -11.62
CA PRO A 9 2.76 -1.67 -11.17
C PRO A 9 2.07 -1.54 -9.81
N GLU A 10 2.50 -0.58 -9.02
CA GLU A 10 1.95 -0.38 -7.67
C GLU A 10 0.46 -0.04 -7.66
N HIS A 11 -0.08 0.45 -8.76
CA HIS A 11 -1.50 0.77 -8.83
C HIS A 11 -2.35 -0.41 -9.29
N HIS A 12 -1.73 -1.53 -9.63
CA HIS A 12 -2.44 -2.69 -10.15
C HIS A 12 -3.26 -3.36 -9.05
N GLU A 13 -4.46 -3.80 -9.40
CA GLU A 13 -5.35 -4.38 -8.39
C GLU A 13 -4.80 -5.66 -7.78
N HIS A 14 -3.95 -6.38 -8.50
CA HIS A 14 -3.38 -7.63 -8.00
C HIS A 14 -2.02 -7.45 -7.35
N TYR A 15 -1.57 -6.22 -7.17
CA TYR A 15 -0.31 -5.98 -6.47
C TYR A 15 -0.43 -6.49 -5.03
N PRO A 16 0.56 -7.20 -4.51
CA PRO A 16 0.48 -7.75 -3.15
C PRO A 16 0.31 -6.63 -2.12
N TYR A 17 -0.56 -6.85 -1.16
CA TYR A 17 -0.77 -5.86 -0.11
C TYR A 17 -0.51 -6.47 1.26
N LEU A 18 -0.16 -5.60 2.22
CA LEU A 18 0.05 -6.01 3.60
C LEU A 18 -1.24 -5.96 4.39
N TRP A 19 -2.12 -5.06 4.04
CA TRP A 19 -3.39 -4.87 4.74
C TRP A 19 -4.39 -4.25 3.78
N GLN A 20 -5.64 -4.57 3.97
CA GLN A 20 -6.72 -3.98 3.19
C GLN A 20 -7.90 -3.76 4.11
N SER A 21 -8.60 -2.63 3.97
CA SER A 21 -9.76 -2.33 4.80
C SER A 21 -10.90 -3.29 4.47
N GLU A 22 -11.83 -3.44 5.41
CA GLU A 22 -12.95 -4.35 5.22
C GLU A 22 -13.79 -3.97 4.00
N CYS A 23 -13.97 -2.69 3.78
CA CYS A 23 -14.77 -2.24 2.64
C CYS A 23 -14.00 -2.32 1.33
N GLY A 24 -12.71 -2.64 1.38
CA GLY A 24 -11.93 -2.75 0.16
C GLY A 24 -11.50 -1.43 -0.46
N THR A 25 -11.73 -0.32 0.24
CA THR A 25 -11.42 1.00 -0.29
C THR A 25 -9.98 1.40 -0.08
N TYR A 26 -9.34 0.93 0.98
CA TYR A 26 -7.98 1.32 1.34
C TYR A 26 -7.09 0.10 1.48
N ARG A 27 -5.82 0.27 1.19
CA ARG A 27 -4.85 -0.80 1.41
C ARG A 27 -3.47 -0.21 1.68
N ILE A 28 -2.61 -1.04 2.25
CA ILE A 28 -1.21 -0.70 2.48
C ILE A 28 -0.36 -1.69 1.71
N ILE A 29 0.55 -1.18 0.91
CA ILE A 29 1.48 -2.01 0.16
C ILE A 29 2.91 -1.58 0.46
N ARG A 30 3.86 -2.37 0.03
CA ARG A 30 5.26 -1.96 0.02
C ARG A 30 5.64 -1.61 -1.41
N CYS A 31 6.48 -0.60 -1.57
CA CYS A 31 6.89 -0.22 -2.91
C CYS A 31 7.70 -1.35 -3.55
N CYS A 32 7.85 -1.29 -4.86
CA CYS A 32 8.52 -2.37 -5.59
C CYS A 32 9.97 -2.54 -5.16
N ASP A 33 10.57 -1.52 -4.58
CA ASP A 33 11.94 -1.59 -4.08
C ASP A 33 12.00 -2.04 -2.62
N ASP A 34 10.84 -2.27 -2.02
CA ASP A 34 10.76 -2.74 -0.63
C ASP A 34 11.39 -1.75 0.35
N ILE A 35 11.29 -0.46 0.04
CA ILE A 35 11.90 0.56 0.86
C ILE A 35 10.89 1.26 1.75
N GLN A 36 9.67 1.43 1.29
CA GLN A 36 8.69 2.21 2.03
C GLN A 36 7.30 1.59 1.94
N TYR A 37 6.44 2.03 2.84
CA TYR A 37 5.04 1.62 2.84
C TYR A 37 4.22 2.68 2.13
N ILE A 38 3.20 2.25 1.39
CA ILE A 38 2.36 3.16 0.63
C ILE A 38 0.91 2.92 1.03
N PHE A 39 0.23 3.99 1.43
CA PHE A 39 -1.19 3.93 1.74
C PHE A 39 -1.96 4.32 0.49
N GLN A 40 -2.87 3.45 0.04
CA GLN A 40 -3.57 3.65 -1.21
C GLN A 40 -5.08 3.62 -1.02
N ARG A 41 -5.77 4.27 -1.95
CA ARG A 41 -7.22 4.25 -1.99
C ARG A 41 -7.67 3.75 -3.36
N TRP A 42 -8.70 2.92 -3.36
CA TRP A 42 -9.26 2.42 -4.62
C TRP A 42 -10.07 3.51 -5.30
N ARG A 43 -9.70 3.83 -6.53
CA ARG A 43 -10.44 4.76 -7.37
C ARG A 43 -10.60 4.07 -8.72
N ASN A 44 -11.68 3.30 -8.84
CA ASN A 44 -11.92 2.51 -10.03
C ASN A 44 -11.45 3.23 -11.29
N PRO A 45 -10.60 2.62 -12.13
CA PRO A 45 -10.24 1.20 -12.14
C PRO A 45 -8.88 0.89 -11.51
N LYS A 46 -8.32 1.73 -10.68
CA LYS A 46 -7.01 1.45 -10.12
C LYS A 46 -6.81 2.08 -8.76
N TRP A 47 -5.74 1.67 -8.11
CA TRP A 47 -5.37 2.17 -6.80
C TRP A 47 -4.58 3.47 -6.95
N ARG A 48 -4.84 4.41 -6.06
CA ARG A 48 -4.12 5.68 -6.03
C ARG A 48 -3.35 5.79 -4.74
N SER A 49 -2.06 6.16 -4.84
CA SER A 49 -1.22 6.33 -3.67
C SER A 49 -1.52 7.66 -3.00
N LEU A 50 -1.83 7.60 -1.70
CA LEU A 50 -2.14 8.79 -0.94
C LEU A 50 -0.95 9.31 -0.14
N SER A 51 -0.15 8.41 0.42
CA SER A 51 1.03 8.83 1.17
C SER A 51 2.06 7.74 1.19
N TYR A 52 3.30 8.13 1.44
CA TYR A 52 4.45 7.24 1.45
C TYR A 52 5.15 7.36 2.79
N HIS A 53 5.51 6.24 3.41
CA HIS A 53 6.11 6.22 4.73
C HIS A 53 7.23 5.20 4.79
N VAL A 54 8.41 5.64 5.19
CA VAL A 54 9.53 4.72 5.38
C VAL A 54 9.28 3.83 6.59
N GLU A 55 8.67 4.40 7.64
CA GLU A 55 8.38 3.65 8.85
C GLU A 55 6.90 3.37 8.97
N TYR A 56 6.58 2.15 9.36
CA TYR A 56 5.19 1.76 9.51
C TYR A 56 4.47 2.58 10.58
N ASP A 57 5.17 2.94 11.65
CA ASP A 57 4.58 3.74 12.71
C ASP A 57 4.07 5.08 12.20
N SER A 58 4.80 5.69 11.29
CA SER A 58 4.39 6.96 10.71
C SER A 58 3.08 6.81 9.94
N LEU A 59 2.95 5.71 9.21
CA LEU A 59 1.74 5.42 8.45
C LEU A 59 0.56 5.21 9.40
N VAL A 60 0.76 4.44 10.45
CA VAL A 60 -0.30 4.14 11.41
C VAL A 60 -0.74 5.42 12.11
N ARG A 61 0.20 6.30 12.45
CA ARG A 61 -0.14 7.55 13.11
C ARG A 61 -1.05 8.41 12.25
N ARG A 62 -0.83 8.39 10.95
CA ARG A 62 -1.61 9.22 10.05
C ARG A 62 -2.94 8.58 9.69
N TRP A 63 -2.96 7.29 9.45
CA TRP A 63 -4.13 6.62 8.87
C TRP A 63 -4.77 5.58 9.78
N GLY A 64 -4.25 5.42 10.99
CA GLY A 64 -4.70 4.33 11.85
C GLY A 64 -6.17 4.34 12.22
N SER A 65 -6.82 5.49 12.10
CA SER A 65 -8.24 5.58 12.43
C SER A 65 -9.16 5.17 11.29
N ILE A 66 -8.61 4.83 10.15
CA ILE A 66 -9.42 4.49 8.99
C ILE A 66 -9.75 3.04 9.02
N GLY A 67 -9.51 2.27 9.49
CA GLY A 67 -9.87 0.92 9.27
C GLY A 67 -10.70 0.30 10.22
#